data_a94b60b27917a86e5733fc36698d8f99
#
_entry.id   a94b60b27917a86e5733fc36698d8f99
#
_cell.length_a   1.000
_cell.length_b   1.000
_cell.length_c   1.000
_cell.angle_alpha   90.00
_cell.angle_beta   90.00
_cell.angle_gamma   90.00
#
_symmetry.space_group_name_H-M   'P 1'
#
loop_
_entity.id
_entity.type
_entity.pdbx_description
1 polymer ?
#
loop_
_entity_poly.entity_id
_entity_poly.type
_entity_poly.pdbx_seq_one_letter_code
_entity_poly.pdbx_strand_id
1 'polypeptide(L)'
;MLIKAQAISADIIALRRELHRFPELGYQEIRTSKLVCRELDRLGIGYQAKVAKTGVVAELSCGSGKTVALRADMDALPISEATGLPFSSEHPGVMHACGHDAHTAMLLGAARLLKDESFTGTIRLLFQPSEEDNSGDPDGYSGAKRMLIEGALQGVDCALGLHQAPMLPTGTISLRAGAVLAAADHFEIIIQGRPAHAGVNPQDGIDAIVIGAELVGHLQTIVSRQVSPNDQAVVSVGVINGGSSYNIIADRVILSGTTRALDNQIYQRNLSQISTICASLAEMHGAKIEVKVLHQVPVTLNHPEITATVRSAAARIFPETGILAVPPMLGGEDFAYFTAELPACFALLGTQPPGGQPTSLHHPQMFIDEAALAYGTAFLAQSALELLG
;
A
#
# COMPACT_ATOMS: atom_id res chain seq x y z
N MET A 1 -22.91 2.40 -16.62
CA MET A 1 -22.31 2.92 -15.37
C MET A 1 -21.56 4.23 -15.59
N LEU A 2 -20.67 4.36 -16.60
CA LEU A 2 -19.85 5.57 -16.81
C LEU A 2 -20.69 6.87 -16.93
N ILE A 3 -21.77 6.87 -17.72
CA ILE A 3 -22.65 8.04 -17.87
C ILE A 3 -23.24 8.48 -16.51
N LYS A 4 -23.63 7.52 -15.66
CA LYS A 4 -24.13 7.80 -14.31
C LYS A 4 -23.03 8.43 -13.43
N ALA A 5 -21.81 7.91 -13.49
CA ALA A 5 -20.67 8.47 -12.76
C ALA A 5 -20.30 9.88 -13.24
N GLN A 6 -20.33 10.13 -14.55
CA GLN A 6 -20.11 11.46 -15.13
C GLN A 6 -21.17 12.47 -14.67
N ALA A 7 -22.41 12.05 -14.52
CA ALA A 7 -23.49 12.93 -14.05
C ALA A 7 -23.31 13.42 -12.60
N ILE A 8 -22.55 12.67 -11.77
CA ILE A 8 -22.24 13.05 -10.39
C ILE A 8 -20.77 13.47 -10.21
N SER A 9 -20.01 13.65 -11.29
CA SER A 9 -18.56 13.91 -11.24
C SER A 9 -18.22 15.18 -10.46
N ALA A 10 -19.03 16.23 -10.56
CA ALA A 10 -18.82 17.47 -9.82
C ALA A 10 -18.83 17.25 -8.30
N ASP A 11 -19.74 16.40 -7.80
CA ASP A 11 -19.85 16.08 -6.38
C ASP A 11 -18.65 15.22 -5.93
N ILE A 12 -18.21 14.24 -6.76
CA ILE A 12 -17.04 13.40 -6.46
C ILE A 12 -15.77 14.26 -6.41
N ILE A 13 -15.60 15.18 -7.37
CA ILE A 13 -14.49 16.13 -7.39
C ILE A 13 -14.51 17.02 -6.13
N ALA A 14 -15.68 17.51 -5.72
CA ALA A 14 -15.81 18.33 -4.54
C ALA A 14 -15.40 17.56 -3.26
N LEU A 15 -15.83 16.29 -3.14
CA LEU A 15 -15.43 15.40 -2.03
C LEU A 15 -13.92 15.17 -2.02
N ARG A 16 -13.32 14.82 -3.17
CA ARG A 16 -11.88 14.65 -3.32
C ARG A 16 -11.11 15.89 -2.88
N ARG A 17 -11.54 17.08 -3.33
CA ARG A 17 -10.90 18.36 -2.97
C ARG A 17 -11.05 18.70 -1.48
N GLU A 18 -12.20 18.35 -0.85
CA GLU A 18 -12.37 18.50 0.60
C GLU A 18 -11.39 17.61 1.36
N LEU A 19 -11.22 16.35 0.96
CA LEU A 19 -10.26 15.41 1.53
C LEU A 19 -8.82 15.90 1.34
N HIS A 20 -8.47 16.32 0.13
CA HIS A 20 -7.13 16.79 -0.24
C HIS A 20 -6.67 18.01 0.57
N ARG A 21 -7.59 18.93 0.87
CA ARG A 21 -7.30 20.13 1.68
C ARG A 21 -7.01 19.83 3.14
N PHE A 22 -7.52 18.73 3.67
CA PHE A 22 -7.41 18.38 5.07
C PHE A 22 -6.86 16.96 5.25
N PRO A 23 -5.65 16.68 4.74
CA PRO A 23 -5.05 15.36 4.81
C PRO A 23 -4.69 15.01 6.26
N GLU A 24 -4.84 13.73 6.61
CA GLU A 24 -4.52 13.19 7.93
C GLU A 24 -3.62 11.97 7.77
N LEU A 25 -2.64 11.83 8.67
CA LEU A 25 -1.71 10.69 8.67
C LEU A 25 -2.40 9.41 9.14
N GLY A 26 -1.76 8.28 8.89
CA GLY A 26 -2.24 6.96 9.27
C GLY A 26 -2.66 6.86 10.73
N TYR A 27 -3.81 6.26 10.98
CA TYR A 27 -4.50 6.15 12.27
C TYR A 27 -4.87 7.49 12.93
N GLN A 28 -4.79 8.60 12.19
CA GLN A 28 -5.20 9.94 12.63
C GLN A 28 -6.31 10.52 11.74
N GLU A 29 -6.92 9.72 10.85
CA GLU A 29 -7.92 10.09 9.83
C GLU A 29 -9.30 10.35 10.47
N ILE A 30 -9.34 11.18 11.51
CA ILE A 30 -10.57 11.45 12.29
C ILE A 30 -11.56 12.27 11.49
N ARG A 31 -11.10 13.31 10.78
CA ARG A 31 -11.93 14.18 9.94
C ARG A 31 -12.39 13.42 8.71
N THR A 32 -11.48 12.68 8.07
CA THR A 32 -11.76 11.84 6.91
C THR A 32 -12.81 10.79 7.22
N SER A 33 -12.67 10.07 8.33
CA SER A 33 -13.65 9.09 8.82
C SER A 33 -15.04 9.74 9.06
N LYS A 34 -15.07 10.93 9.68
CA LYS A 34 -16.33 11.68 9.87
C LYS A 34 -16.96 12.12 8.55
N LEU A 35 -16.15 12.51 7.56
CA LEU A 35 -16.64 12.85 6.23
C LEU A 35 -17.28 11.62 5.57
N VAL A 36 -16.60 10.48 5.61
CA VAL A 36 -17.14 9.20 5.09
C VAL A 36 -18.48 8.87 5.77
N CYS A 37 -18.55 8.91 7.10
CA CYS A 37 -19.79 8.67 7.84
C CYS A 37 -20.90 9.65 7.43
N ARG A 38 -20.60 10.94 7.32
CA ARG A 38 -21.56 11.98 6.86
C ARG A 38 -22.14 11.66 5.48
N GLU A 39 -21.31 11.24 4.54
CA GLU A 39 -21.76 10.91 3.18
C GLU A 39 -22.60 9.61 3.17
N LEU A 40 -22.21 8.60 3.96
CA LEU A 40 -23.00 7.37 4.12
C LEU A 40 -24.37 7.65 4.76
N ASP A 41 -24.42 8.52 5.79
CA ASP A 41 -25.69 8.98 6.39
C ASP A 41 -26.60 9.67 5.37
N ARG A 42 -26.03 10.54 4.50
CA ARG A 42 -26.79 11.19 3.41
C ARG A 42 -27.37 10.19 2.41
N LEU A 43 -26.65 9.08 2.20
CA LEU A 43 -27.09 7.99 1.34
C LEU A 43 -28.06 7.04 2.04
N GLY A 44 -28.18 7.09 3.36
CA GLY A 44 -28.95 6.14 4.16
C GLY A 44 -28.35 4.75 4.19
N ILE A 45 -27.02 4.64 4.07
CA ILE A 45 -26.26 3.38 4.11
C ILE A 45 -25.77 3.14 5.54
N GLY A 46 -26.10 1.98 6.11
CA GLY A 46 -25.63 1.57 7.42
C GLY A 46 -24.12 1.31 7.44
N TYR A 47 -23.45 1.69 8.52
CA TYR A 47 -22.02 1.50 8.67
C TYR A 47 -21.60 1.25 10.12
N GLN A 48 -20.40 0.68 10.26
CA GLN A 48 -19.65 0.59 11.51
C GLN A 48 -18.42 1.49 11.38
N ALA A 49 -18.32 2.51 12.23
CA ALA A 49 -17.13 3.37 12.33
C ALA A 49 -16.14 2.82 13.36
N LYS A 50 -14.89 3.35 13.33
CA LYS A 50 -13.78 2.98 14.22
C LYS A 50 -13.32 1.53 14.07
N VAL A 51 -13.50 0.90 12.93
CA VAL A 51 -12.86 -0.35 12.57
C VAL A 51 -11.39 -0.04 12.27
N ALA A 52 -10.47 -0.78 12.82
CA ALA A 52 -9.05 -0.44 12.76
C ALA A 52 -8.80 1.05 13.17
N LYS A 53 -9.36 1.47 14.30
CA LYS A 53 -9.30 2.80 14.92
C LYS A 53 -10.09 3.89 14.21
N THR A 54 -9.76 4.25 12.97
CA THR A 54 -10.36 5.35 12.22
C THR A 54 -11.13 4.90 10.99
N GLY A 55 -11.03 3.62 10.61
CA GLY A 55 -11.70 3.07 9.45
C GLY A 55 -13.22 2.97 9.60
N VAL A 56 -13.89 2.81 8.45
CA VAL A 56 -15.35 2.67 8.35
C VAL A 56 -15.67 1.47 7.45
N VAL A 57 -16.58 0.63 7.90
CA VAL A 57 -17.13 -0.49 7.13
C VAL A 57 -18.61 -0.26 6.92
N ALA A 58 -19.06 -0.24 5.68
CA ALA A 58 -20.47 -0.05 5.33
C ALA A 58 -20.98 -1.18 4.43
N GLU A 59 -22.29 -1.40 4.41
CA GLU A 59 -22.89 -2.46 3.61
C GLU A 59 -24.13 -1.99 2.86
N LEU A 60 -24.22 -2.43 1.61
CA LEU A 60 -25.40 -2.41 0.78
C LEU A 60 -25.82 -3.86 0.57
N SER A 61 -26.95 -4.27 1.15
CA SER A 61 -27.44 -5.65 1.07
C SER A 61 -28.78 -5.71 0.39
N CYS A 62 -28.92 -6.64 -0.56
CA CYS A 62 -30.17 -6.88 -1.29
C CYS A 62 -30.38 -8.41 -1.51
N GLY A 63 -31.15 -9.03 -0.63
CA GLY A 63 -31.37 -10.47 -0.65
C GLY A 63 -30.16 -11.30 -0.20
N SER A 64 -30.25 -12.62 -0.40
CA SER A 64 -29.15 -13.55 -0.09
C SER A 64 -28.27 -13.76 -1.33
N GLY A 65 -26.96 -13.84 -1.15
CA GLY A 65 -26.01 -14.04 -2.25
C GLY A 65 -24.57 -13.87 -1.78
N LYS A 66 -23.67 -13.66 -2.73
CA LYS A 66 -22.27 -13.38 -2.45
C LYS A 66 -22.08 -12.04 -1.73
N THR A 67 -21.00 -11.93 -0.99
CA THR A 67 -20.54 -10.67 -0.42
C THR A 67 -19.25 -10.24 -1.13
N VAL A 68 -19.28 -9.08 -1.77
CA VAL A 68 -18.15 -8.48 -2.46
C VAL A 68 -17.64 -7.27 -1.67
N ALA A 69 -16.35 -7.22 -1.35
CA ALA A 69 -15.74 -6.07 -0.70
C ALA A 69 -15.09 -5.12 -1.73
N LEU A 70 -15.34 -3.83 -1.58
CA LEU A 70 -14.64 -2.75 -2.28
C LEU A 70 -13.81 -1.96 -1.27
N ARG A 71 -12.53 -1.72 -1.54
CA ARG A 71 -11.61 -1.03 -0.64
C ARG A 71 -11.13 0.30 -1.20
N ALA A 72 -11.10 1.31 -0.35
CA ALA A 72 -10.34 2.54 -0.51
C ALA A 72 -9.58 2.85 0.77
N ASP A 73 -8.32 3.19 0.66
CA ASP A 73 -7.50 3.75 1.72
C ASP A 73 -7.81 5.23 1.96
N MET A 74 -7.41 5.77 3.13
CA MET A 74 -7.83 7.11 3.55
C MET A 74 -6.69 8.01 4.01
N ASP A 75 -5.52 7.47 4.32
CA ASP A 75 -4.41 8.18 4.94
C ASP A 75 -3.60 9.02 3.96
N ALA A 76 -2.84 9.96 4.51
CA ALA A 76 -1.94 10.87 3.80
C ALA A 76 -0.49 10.66 4.29
N LEU A 77 0.44 11.33 3.62
CA LEU A 77 1.88 11.22 3.85
C LEU A 77 2.47 12.48 4.51
N PRO A 78 3.55 12.35 5.28
CA PRO A 78 4.26 13.47 5.89
C PRO A 78 5.13 14.21 4.86
N ILE A 79 4.48 14.79 3.85
CA ILE A 79 5.10 15.49 2.72
C ILE A 79 4.53 16.92 2.65
N SER A 80 5.41 17.92 2.53
CA SER A 80 4.98 19.30 2.26
C SER A 80 4.57 19.45 0.81
N GLU A 81 3.31 19.77 0.57
CA GLU A 81 2.77 19.94 -0.78
C GLU A 81 3.37 21.16 -1.50
N ALA A 82 3.69 20.97 -2.78
CA ALA A 82 4.23 22.00 -3.67
C ALA A 82 3.53 22.01 -5.05
N THR A 83 2.25 21.61 -5.11
CA THR A 83 1.47 21.56 -6.36
C THR A 83 1.00 22.93 -6.81
N GLY A 84 0.77 23.88 -5.89
CA GLY A 84 0.17 25.18 -6.18
C GLY A 84 -1.31 25.13 -6.58
N LEU A 85 -1.99 24.02 -6.33
CA LEU A 85 -3.42 23.87 -6.61
C LEU A 85 -4.28 24.74 -5.69
N PRO A 86 -5.44 25.25 -6.14
CA PRO A 86 -6.31 26.09 -5.35
C PRO A 86 -6.96 25.36 -4.15
N PHE A 87 -6.81 24.05 -4.10
CA PHE A 87 -7.27 23.15 -3.02
C PHE A 87 -6.10 22.38 -2.39
N SER A 88 -4.87 22.90 -2.46
CA SER A 88 -3.70 22.32 -1.78
C SER A 88 -3.94 22.14 -0.30
N SER A 89 -3.19 21.25 0.31
CA SER A 89 -3.24 20.93 1.73
C SER A 89 -3.20 22.20 2.61
N GLU A 90 -4.12 22.30 3.55
CA GLU A 90 -4.12 23.30 4.63
C GLU A 90 -3.37 22.82 5.88
N HIS A 91 -2.87 21.58 5.88
CA HIS A 91 -2.05 21.00 6.94
C HIS A 91 -0.57 21.03 6.54
N PRO A 92 0.25 21.97 7.09
CA PRO A 92 1.67 22.05 6.75
C PRO A 92 2.39 20.73 7.01
N GLY A 93 3.15 20.26 6.02
CA GLY A 93 3.92 19.04 6.12
C GLY A 93 3.14 17.75 5.90
N VAL A 94 1.86 17.81 5.52
CA VAL A 94 1.03 16.63 5.22
C VAL A 94 0.35 16.81 3.87
N MET A 95 0.34 15.77 3.03
CA MET A 95 -0.24 15.79 1.69
C MET A 95 -0.78 14.41 1.30
N HIS A 96 -1.89 14.35 0.58
CA HIS A 96 -2.32 13.16 -0.15
C HIS A 96 -1.44 12.93 -1.40
N ALA A 97 -0.17 12.58 -1.18
CA ALA A 97 0.80 12.37 -2.25
C ALA A 97 0.76 10.97 -2.88
N CYS A 98 -0.16 10.10 -2.40
CA CYS A 98 -0.48 8.80 -2.99
C CYS A 98 -1.88 8.77 -3.65
N GLY A 99 -2.74 9.76 -3.37
CA GLY A 99 -4.05 9.89 -4.01
C GLY A 99 -5.19 9.15 -3.29
N HIS A 100 -5.03 8.83 -2.02
CA HIS A 100 -6.05 8.16 -1.21
C HIS A 100 -7.31 9.01 -1.01
N ASP A 101 -7.20 10.35 -1.13
CA ASP A 101 -8.32 11.27 -1.27
C ASP A 101 -9.22 10.95 -2.48
N ALA A 102 -8.60 10.58 -3.60
CA ALA A 102 -9.33 10.15 -4.79
C ALA A 102 -9.96 8.76 -4.61
N HIS A 103 -9.24 7.82 -3.98
CA HIS A 103 -9.77 6.48 -3.73
C HIS A 103 -11.02 6.54 -2.85
N THR A 104 -10.96 7.27 -1.73
CA THR A 104 -12.10 7.50 -0.83
C THR A 104 -13.26 8.17 -1.55
N ALA A 105 -13.00 9.22 -2.36
CA ALA A 105 -14.06 9.91 -3.11
C ALA A 105 -14.69 9.01 -4.19
N MET A 106 -13.91 8.20 -4.90
CA MET A 106 -14.41 7.25 -5.88
C MET A 106 -15.27 6.15 -5.25
N LEU A 107 -14.88 5.64 -4.07
CA LEU A 107 -15.67 4.61 -3.37
C LEU A 107 -16.99 5.18 -2.84
N LEU A 108 -17.02 6.41 -2.32
CA LEU A 108 -18.25 7.12 -1.95
C LEU A 108 -19.15 7.36 -3.17
N GLY A 109 -18.55 7.73 -4.30
CA GLY A 109 -19.25 7.85 -5.57
C GLY A 109 -19.87 6.51 -6.04
N ALA A 110 -19.11 5.41 -5.92
CA ALA A 110 -19.61 4.07 -6.24
C ALA A 110 -20.77 3.65 -5.32
N ALA A 111 -20.66 3.93 -4.01
CA ALA A 111 -21.72 3.70 -3.04
C ALA A 111 -23.04 4.41 -3.44
N ARG A 112 -22.93 5.68 -3.88
CA ARG A 112 -24.08 6.46 -4.36
C ARG A 112 -24.72 5.85 -5.60
N LEU A 113 -23.92 5.35 -6.55
CA LEU A 113 -24.47 4.70 -7.76
C LEU A 113 -25.12 3.36 -7.42
N LEU A 114 -24.46 2.55 -6.60
CA LEU A 114 -24.89 1.19 -6.26
C LEU A 114 -26.18 1.17 -5.42
N LYS A 115 -26.42 2.21 -4.62
CA LYS A 115 -27.63 2.34 -3.82
C LYS A 115 -28.92 2.25 -4.67
N ASP A 116 -28.87 2.77 -5.89
CA ASP A 116 -30.02 2.83 -6.79
C ASP A 116 -30.03 1.69 -7.83
N GLU A 117 -29.07 0.74 -7.75
CA GLU A 117 -28.99 -0.43 -8.64
C GLU A 117 -29.72 -1.64 -8.03
N SER A 118 -30.23 -2.50 -8.91
CA SER A 118 -30.79 -3.79 -8.51
C SER A 118 -29.72 -4.87 -8.58
N PHE A 119 -29.48 -5.57 -7.47
CA PHE A 119 -28.55 -6.69 -7.39
C PHE A 119 -29.02 -7.69 -6.33
N THR A 120 -28.35 -8.84 -6.23
CA THR A 120 -28.60 -9.84 -5.18
C THR A 120 -27.29 -10.11 -4.47
N GLY A 121 -27.30 -10.11 -3.12
CA GLY A 121 -26.11 -10.27 -2.31
C GLY A 121 -25.76 -9.02 -1.51
N THR A 122 -24.49 -8.88 -1.14
CA THR A 122 -23.99 -7.77 -0.31
C THR A 122 -22.75 -7.14 -0.93
N ILE A 123 -22.70 -5.81 -0.96
CA ILE A 123 -21.52 -5.02 -1.29
C ILE A 123 -21.04 -4.38 0.00
N ARG A 124 -19.85 -4.79 0.46
CA ARG A 124 -19.19 -4.23 1.62
C ARG A 124 -18.17 -3.19 1.18
N LEU A 125 -18.28 -1.99 1.74
CA LEU A 125 -17.40 -0.87 1.46
C LEU A 125 -16.41 -0.74 2.61
N LEU A 126 -15.13 -0.84 2.31
CA LEU A 126 -14.03 -0.76 3.28
C LEU A 126 -13.29 0.55 3.07
N PHE A 127 -13.52 1.52 3.95
CA PHE A 127 -12.73 2.75 4.04
C PHE A 127 -11.62 2.50 5.05
N GLN A 128 -10.45 2.15 4.51
CA GLN A 128 -9.33 1.64 5.28
C GLN A 128 -8.41 2.77 5.74
N PRO A 129 -8.02 2.81 7.03
CA PRO A 129 -7.00 3.73 7.51
C PRO A 129 -5.59 3.18 7.24
N SER A 130 -4.57 4.04 7.37
CA SER A 130 -3.17 3.66 7.63
C SER A 130 -2.61 2.59 6.70
N GLU A 131 -2.59 2.86 5.40
CA GLU A 131 -1.92 2.03 4.40
C GLU A 131 -0.40 2.28 4.42
N GLU A 132 0.00 3.56 4.53
CA GLU A 132 1.36 4.05 4.36
C GLU A 132 2.23 3.94 5.62
N ASP A 133 1.61 4.00 6.80
CA ASP A 133 2.31 4.01 8.09
C ASP A 133 1.56 3.22 9.15
N ASN A 134 2.27 2.36 9.86
CA ASN A 134 1.74 1.55 10.94
C ASN A 134 2.29 1.95 12.33
N SER A 135 3.03 3.06 12.43
CA SER A 135 3.63 3.54 13.69
C SER A 135 2.59 3.88 14.75
N GLY A 136 1.37 4.22 14.33
CA GLY A 136 0.24 4.47 15.22
C GLY A 136 -0.40 3.22 15.82
N ASP A 137 0.02 2.02 15.44
CA ASP A 137 -0.52 0.75 15.96
C ASP A 137 0.43 0.11 16.98
N PRO A 138 -0.05 -0.32 18.17
CA PRO A 138 0.81 -0.89 19.22
C PRO A 138 1.46 -2.23 18.82
N ASP A 139 0.85 -2.97 17.89
CA ASP A 139 1.37 -4.23 17.37
C ASP A 139 2.15 -4.03 16.05
N GLY A 140 2.23 -2.77 15.55
CA GLY A 140 2.89 -2.42 14.31
C GLY A 140 2.13 -2.89 13.06
N TYR A 141 0.81 -3.03 13.12
CA TYR A 141 -0.01 -3.46 11.98
C TYR A 141 -0.49 -2.27 11.15
N SER A 142 -0.49 -2.45 9.83
CA SER A 142 -1.15 -1.54 8.91
C SER A 142 -2.68 -1.64 9.00
N GLY A 143 -3.38 -0.71 8.37
CA GLY A 143 -4.84 -0.66 8.40
C GLY A 143 -5.51 -1.91 7.84
N ALA A 144 -5.04 -2.44 6.71
CA ALA A 144 -5.59 -3.68 6.14
C ALA A 144 -5.41 -4.86 7.09
N LYS A 145 -4.21 -5.02 7.69
CA LYS A 145 -3.96 -6.09 8.65
C LYS A 145 -4.83 -5.96 9.89
N ARG A 146 -5.00 -4.74 10.40
CA ARG A 146 -5.85 -4.47 11.56
C ARG A 146 -7.33 -4.72 11.24
N MET A 147 -7.82 -4.26 10.08
CA MET A 147 -9.19 -4.55 9.61
C MET A 147 -9.45 -6.05 9.48
N LEU A 148 -8.47 -6.80 8.97
CA LEU A 148 -8.56 -8.26 8.86
C LEU A 148 -8.72 -8.91 10.24
N ILE A 149 -7.88 -8.54 11.23
CA ILE A 149 -7.92 -9.06 12.60
C ILE A 149 -9.25 -8.71 13.28
N GLU A 150 -9.80 -7.53 13.02
CA GLU A 150 -11.09 -7.09 13.56
C GLU A 150 -12.29 -7.66 12.81
N GLY A 151 -12.07 -8.53 11.82
CA GLY A 151 -13.12 -9.29 11.13
C GLY A 151 -13.80 -8.54 9.99
N ALA A 152 -13.24 -7.47 9.47
CA ALA A 152 -13.83 -6.70 8.38
C ALA A 152 -14.06 -7.52 7.09
N LEU A 153 -13.33 -8.63 6.91
CA LEU A 153 -13.51 -9.56 5.79
C LEU A 153 -14.34 -10.81 6.13
N GLN A 154 -14.90 -10.90 7.32
CA GLN A 154 -15.70 -12.07 7.70
C GLN A 154 -16.92 -12.22 6.77
N GLY A 155 -17.03 -13.38 6.11
CA GLY A 155 -18.13 -13.67 5.18
C GLY A 155 -18.02 -12.98 3.82
N VAL A 156 -16.87 -12.39 3.48
CA VAL A 156 -16.58 -11.84 2.15
C VAL A 156 -16.09 -12.95 1.22
N ASP A 157 -16.68 -13.05 0.02
CA ASP A 157 -16.33 -14.04 -0.99
C ASP A 157 -15.17 -13.58 -1.89
N CYS A 158 -15.13 -12.27 -2.18
CA CYS A 158 -14.03 -11.68 -2.95
C CYS A 158 -13.88 -10.17 -2.67
N ALA A 159 -12.70 -9.62 -2.98
CA ALA A 159 -12.42 -8.21 -2.79
C ALA A 159 -11.84 -7.53 -4.03
N LEU A 160 -12.09 -6.22 -4.16
CA LEU A 160 -11.51 -5.36 -5.18
C LEU A 160 -10.90 -4.11 -4.55
N GLY A 161 -9.64 -3.84 -4.85
CA GLY A 161 -8.95 -2.58 -4.60
C GLY A 161 -8.68 -1.84 -5.91
N LEU A 162 -8.69 -0.50 -5.83
CA LEU A 162 -8.37 0.36 -6.97
C LEU A 162 -7.39 1.44 -6.51
N HIS A 163 -6.23 1.51 -7.14
CA HIS A 163 -5.24 2.56 -6.88
C HIS A 163 -5.07 3.45 -8.10
N GLN A 164 -4.99 4.75 -7.91
CA GLN A 164 -4.67 5.70 -8.95
C GLN A 164 -3.19 5.56 -9.38
N ALA A 165 -2.91 5.75 -10.66
CA ALA A 165 -1.59 5.59 -11.26
C ALA A 165 -1.26 6.80 -12.15
N PRO A 166 -0.53 7.81 -11.61
CA PRO A 166 -0.28 9.07 -12.32
C PRO A 166 0.72 8.93 -13.48
N MET A 167 1.28 7.73 -13.66
CA MET A 167 2.10 7.38 -14.82
C MET A 167 1.28 6.77 -15.97
N LEU A 168 0.02 6.43 -15.77
CA LEU A 168 -0.87 5.89 -16.80
C LEU A 168 -1.87 6.97 -17.26
N PRO A 169 -2.15 7.07 -18.57
CA PRO A 169 -3.08 8.08 -19.09
C PRO A 169 -4.50 7.94 -18.51
N THR A 170 -5.17 9.06 -18.25
CA THR A 170 -6.61 9.07 -17.93
C THR A 170 -7.41 8.35 -19.02
N GLY A 171 -8.42 7.59 -18.59
CA GLY A 171 -9.20 6.73 -19.49
C GLY A 171 -8.56 5.36 -19.74
N THR A 172 -7.52 4.99 -18.97
CA THR A 172 -6.93 3.65 -18.97
C THR A 172 -7.03 2.98 -17.60
N ILE A 173 -6.99 1.65 -17.61
CA ILE A 173 -6.92 0.83 -16.41
C ILE A 173 -5.98 -0.34 -16.64
N SER A 174 -5.15 -0.67 -15.67
CA SER A 174 -4.30 -1.86 -15.73
C SER A 174 -4.87 -2.97 -14.87
N LEU A 175 -5.04 -4.13 -15.49
CA LEU A 175 -5.55 -5.37 -14.90
C LEU A 175 -4.67 -6.54 -15.36
N ARG A 176 -4.02 -7.21 -14.41
CA ARG A 176 -3.25 -8.44 -14.68
C ARG A 176 -3.53 -9.48 -13.60
N ALA A 177 -3.61 -10.75 -13.98
CA ALA A 177 -3.63 -11.87 -13.05
C ALA A 177 -2.20 -12.15 -12.53
N GLY A 178 -2.11 -12.69 -11.33
CA GLY A 178 -0.82 -12.95 -10.67
C GLY A 178 -0.28 -11.74 -9.91
N ALA A 179 1.02 -11.69 -9.71
CA ALA A 179 1.66 -10.62 -8.93
C ALA A 179 1.48 -9.24 -9.59
N VAL A 180 1.07 -8.25 -8.79
CA VAL A 180 0.90 -6.84 -9.19
C VAL A 180 1.92 -5.97 -8.47
N LEU A 181 2.01 -6.11 -7.13
CA LEU A 181 2.95 -5.39 -6.28
C LEU A 181 3.71 -6.38 -5.41
N ALA A 182 4.92 -5.99 -4.97
CA ALA A 182 5.83 -6.87 -4.28
C ALA A 182 5.47 -7.09 -2.81
N ALA A 183 5.90 -8.21 -2.25
CA ALA A 183 6.14 -8.31 -0.83
C ALA A 183 7.21 -7.28 -0.42
N ALA A 184 7.01 -6.67 0.74
CA ALA A 184 7.84 -5.57 1.22
C ALA A 184 8.01 -5.62 2.74
N ASP A 185 9.13 -5.09 3.21
CA ASP A 185 9.42 -4.92 4.63
C ASP A 185 10.36 -3.74 4.89
N HIS A 186 10.58 -3.50 6.18
CA HIS A 186 11.72 -2.76 6.72
C HIS A 186 12.44 -3.69 7.68
N PHE A 187 13.72 -3.97 7.44
CA PHE A 187 14.56 -4.68 8.42
C PHE A 187 15.51 -3.74 9.14
N GLU A 188 15.75 -4.03 10.41
CA GLU A 188 16.81 -3.42 11.23
C GLU A 188 17.75 -4.51 11.74
N ILE A 189 19.04 -4.29 11.59
CA ILE A 189 20.09 -5.19 12.09
C ILE A 189 20.94 -4.41 13.07
N ILE A 190 21.01 -4.91 14.31
CA ILE A 190 21.76 -4.30 15.39
C ILE A 190 22.97 -5.18 15.69
N ILE A 191 24.17 -4.66 15.44
CA ILE A 191 25.45 -5.33 15.74
C ILE A 191 25.96 -4.78 17.06
N GLN A 192 26.15 -5.66 18.03
CA GLN A 192 26.79 -5.38 19.32
C GLN A 192 28.17 -6.03 19.37
N GLY A 193 29.20 -5.20 19.37
CA GLY A 193 30.59 -5.56 19.55
C GLY A 193 31.10 -5.26 20.98
N ARG A 194 32.36 -4.88 21.07
CA ARG A 194 33.02 -4.49 22.33
C ARG A 194 34.02 -3.36 22.06
N PRO A 195 33.96 -2.24 22.81
CA PRO A 195 34.86 -1.11 22.59
C PRO A 195 36.25 -1.41 23.07
N ALA A 196 37.24 -0.77 22.44
CA ALA A 196 38.67 -0.79 22.84
C ALA A 196 39.35 0.45 22.28
N HIS A 197 40.57 0.73 22.76
CA HIS A 197 41.40 1.79 22.18
C HIS A 197 41.99 1.34 20.84
N ALA A 198 41.62 2.02 19.75
CA ALA A 198 41.96 1.57 18.40
C ALA A 198 43.45 1.45 18.09
N GLY A 199 44.31 2.21 18.78
CA GLY A 199 45.77 2.17 18.58
C GLY A 199 46.59 1.45 19.65
N VAL A 200 46.02 1.24 20.86
CA VAL A 200 46.76 0.65 22.00
C VAL A 200 46.42 -0.83 22.19
N ASN A 201 45.17 -1.18 22.16
CA ASN A 201 44.70 -2.53 22.44
C ASN A 201 43.50 -2.94 21.57
N PRO A 202 43.58 -2.81 20.22
CA PRO A 202 42.48 -3.17 19.34
C PRO A 202 42.07 -4.65 19.44
N GLN A 203 42.98 -5.54 19.82
CA GLN A 203 42.71 -6.97 20.01
C GLN A 203 41.74 -7.27 21.16
N ASP A 204 41.50 -6.33 22.07
CA ASP A 204 40.54 -6.49 23.17
C ASP A 204 39.13 -6.10 22.74
N GLY A 205 39.00 -5.47 21.55
CA GLY A 205 37.72 -5.05 20.97
C GLY A 205 37.06 -6.12 20.12
N ILE A 206 35.80 -5.87 19.80
CA ILE A 206 35.03 -6.52 18.72
C ILE A 206 34.47 -5.39 17.88
N ASP A 207 34.97 -5.19 16.67
CA ASP A 207 34.69 -4.01 15.87
C ASP A 207 33.36 -4.15 15.11
N ALA A 208 32.33 -3.49 15.61
CA ALA A 208 31.00 -3.52 15.00
C ALA A 208 30.97 -2.85 13.61
N ILE A 209 31.89 -1.89 13.31
CA ILE A 209 32.00 -1.25 11.99
C ILE A 209 32.55 -2.24 10.96
N VAL A 210 33.58 -3.00 11.29
CA VAL A 210 34.13 -4.02 10.38
C VAL A 210 33.07 -5.06 10.06
N ILE A 211 32.36 -5.57 11.07
CA ILE A 211 31.27 -6.56 10.90
C ILE A 211 30.14 -5.97 10.04
N GLY A 212 29.75 -4.70 10.27
CA GLY A 212 28.73 -4.02 9.48
C GLY A 212 29.10 -3.87 8.01
N ALA A 213 30.36 -3.54 7.71
CA ALA A 213 30.86 -3.44 6.35
C ALA A 213 30.86 -4.80 5.62
N GLU A 214 31.32 -5.87 6.29
CA GLU A 214 31.23 -7.25 5.75
C GLU A 214 29.80 -7.67 5.50
N LEU A 215 28.90 -7.38 6.46
CA LEU A 215 27.48 -7.72 6.34
C LEU A 215 26.84 -7.07 5.12
N VAL A 216 27.09 -5.78 4.86
CA VAL A 216 26.57 -5.10 3.65
C VAL A 216 26.99 -5.85 2.38
N GLY A 217 28.27 -6.27 2.30
CA GLY A 217 28.78 -7.05 1.15
C GLY A 217 28.10 -8.41 1.01
N HIS A 218 27.95 -9.14 2.10
CA HIS A 218 27.29 -10.45 2.10
C HIS A 218 25.82 -10.37 1.72
N LEU A 219 25.08 -9.36 2.19
CA LEU A 219 23.66 -9.16 1.85
C LEU A 219 23.44 -8.99 0.34
N GLN A 220 24.40 -8.37 -0.40
CA GLN A 220 24.30 -8.23 -1.85
C GLN A 220 24.34 -9.60 -2.58
N THR A 221 24.92 -10.64 -1.96
CA THR A 221 24.99 -11.97 -2.59
C THR A 221 23.65 -12.70 -2.58
N ILE A 222 22.70 -12.31 -1.75
CA ILE A 222 21.36 -12.90 -1.70
C ILE A 222 20.71 -12.77 -3.08
N VAL A 223 20.59 -11.56 -3.61
CA VAL A 223 19.98 -11.34 -4.93
C VAL A 223 20.90 -11.83 -6.03
N SER A 224 22.17 -11.46 -6.02
CA SER A 224 23.07 -11.73 -7.15
C SER A 224 23.47 -13.21 -7.32
N ARG A 225 23.31 -14.06 -6.31
CA ARG A 225 23.75 -15.48 -6.33
C ARG A 225 22.69 -16.50 -5.94
N GLN A 226 21.57 -16.05 -5.34
CA GLN A 226 20.58 -16.99 -4.80
C GLN A 226 19.17 -16.78 -5.34
N VAL A 227 18.91 -15.66 -6.04
CA VAL A 227 17.66 -15.43 -6.78
C VAL A 227 17.91 -15.76 -8.25
N SER A 228 16.94 -16.45 -8.88
CA SER A 228 16.99 -16.75 -10.31
C SER A 228 17.05 -15.45 -11.13
N PRO A 229 17.82 -15.37 -12.22
CA PRO A 229 17.84 -14.19 -13.10
C PRO A 229 16.47 -13.81 -13.72
N ASN A 230 15.53 -14.77 -13.73
CA ASN A 230 14.17 -14.55 -14.23
C ASN A 230 13.22 -13.99 -13.16
N ASP A 231 13.63 -13.98 -11.89
CA ASP A 231 12.84 -13.54 -10.77
C ASP A 231 13.25 -12.12 -10.33
N GLN A 232 12.28 -11.36 -9.84
CA GLN A 232 12.53 -9.99 -9.40
C GLN A 232 12.57 -9.95 -7.87
N ALA A 233 13.72 -9.53 -7.34
CA ALA A 233 13.91 -9.29 -5.91
C ALA A 233 14.91 -8.17 -5.66
N VAL A 234 14.78 -7.52 -4.51
CA VAL A 234 15.68 -6.47 -4.01
C VAL A 234 16.02 -6.77 -2.55
N VAL A 235 17.29 -6.60 -2.20
CA VAL A 235 17.79 -6.48 -0.81
C VAL A 235 18.68 -5.26 -0.77
N SER A 236 18.24 -4.21 -0.07
CA SER A 236 18.97 -2.94 -0.01
C SER A 236 19.19 -2.53 1.44
N VAL A 237 20.41 -2.09 1.74
CA VAL A 237 20.74 -1.39 2.99
C VAL A 237 20.79 0.11 2.67
N GLY A 238 19.86 0.87 3.24
CA GLY A 238 19.75 2.32 3.03
C GLY A 238 20.47 3.15 4.09
N VAL A 239 20.67 2.57 5.29
CA VAL A 239 21.27 3.26 6.44
C VAL A 239 22.28 2.34 7.09
N ILE A 240 23.45 2.92 7.44
CA ILE A 240 24.44 2.33 8.35
C ILE A 240 24.94 3.42 9.28
N ASN A 241 24.78 3.21 10.60
CA ASN A 241 25.17 4.15 11.64
C ASN A 241 25.95 3.43 12.73
N GLY A 242 27.09 4.00 13.13
CA GLY A 242 27.90 3.43 14.23
C GLY A 242 29.17 4.20 14.49
N GLY A 243 29.80 3.85 15.62
CA GLY A 243 31.01 4.51 16.11
C GLY A 243 30.73 5.86 16.78
N SER A 244 31.68 6.29 17.62
CA SER A 244 31.62 7.55 18.39
C SER A 244 32.83 8.44 18.23
N SER A 245 33.99 7.85 17.93
CA SER A 245 35.27 8.55 17.77
C SER A 245 36.25 7.74 16.92
N TYR A 246 37.13 8.45 16.20
CA TYR A 246 38.13 7.85 15.30
C TYR A 246 39.15 6.92 15.97
N ASN A 247 39.34 7.05 17.29
CA ASN A 247 40.33 6.27 18.07
C ASN A 247 39.70 5.25 19.02
N ILE A 248 38.37 4.95 18.86
CA ILE A 248 37.66 3.97 19.65
C ILE A 248 37.09 2.90 18.68
N ILE A 249 37.36 1.62 18.97
CA ILE A 249 36.67 0.50 18.30
C ILE A 249 35.20 0.61 18.59
N ALA A 250 34.39 0.59 17.55
CA ALA A 250 32.93 0.75 17.66
C ALA A 250 32.29 -0.48 18.33
N ASP A 251 31.53 -0.24 19.39
CA ASP A 251 30.80 -1.27 20.12
C ASP A 251 29.38 -1.50 19.58
N ARG A 252 28.91 -0.62 18.70
CA ARG A 252 27.54 -0.73 18.15
C ARG A 252 27.47 -0.16 16.74
N VAL A 253 26.78 -0.92 15.87
CA VAL A 253 26.36 -0.46 14.53
C VAL A 253 24.91 -0.87 14.32
N ILE A 254 24.13 0.01 13.67
CA ILE A 254 22.77 -0.27 13.21
C ILE A 254 22.75 -0.14 11.70
N LEU A 255 22.19 -1.16 11.04
CA LEU A 255 21.85 -1.11 9.63
C LEU A 255 20.33 -1.13 9.50
N SER A 256 19.79 -0.33 8.56
CA SER A 256 18.39 -0.38 8.19
C SER A 256 18.27 -0.55 6.69
N GLY A 257 17.32 -1.39 6.28
CA GLY A 257 17.15 -1.74 4.89
C GLY A 257 15.77 -2.29 4.58
N THR A 258 15.61 -2.81 3.38
CA THR A 258 14.36 -3.34 2.89
C THR A 258 14.58 -4.53 1.97
N THR A 259 13.64 -5.48 1.97
CA THR A 259 13.54 -6.51 0.95
C THR A 259 12.28 -6.33 0.10
N ARG A 260 12.36 -6.75 -1.15
CA ARG A 260 11.24 -6.80 -2.09
C ARG A 260 11.31 -8.09 -2.90
N ALA A 261 10.17 -8.71 -3.17
CA ALA A 261 10.07 -9.80 -4.14
C ALA A 261 8.65 -9.91 -4.68
N LEU A 262 8.51 -10.37 -5.93
CA LEU A 262 7.21 -10.64 -6.57
C LEU A 262 6.70 -12.08 -6.32
N ASP A 263 7.42 -12.83 -5.50
CA ASP A 263 7.07 -14.19 -5.06
C ASP A 263 7.27 -14.31 -3.55
N ASN A 264 6.25 -14.83 -2.85
CA ASN A 264 6.31 -14.96 -1.38
C ASN A 264 7.38 -15.98 -0.90
N GLN A 265 7.68 -17.02 -1.69
CA GLN A 265 8.71 -17.99 -1.30
C GLN A 265 10.12 -17.37 -1.43
N ILE A 266 10.35 -16.60 -2.50
CA ILE A 266 11.61 -15.84 -2.68
C ILE A 266 11.75 -14.82 -1.56
N TYR A 267 10.68 -14.11 -1.21
CA TYR A 267 10.66 -13.15 -0.12
C TYR A 267 11.06 -13.79 1.22
N GLN A 268 10.39 -14.86 1.61
CA GLN A 268 10.69 -15.58 2.87
C GLN A 268 12.11 -16.17 2.87
N ARG A 269 12.57 -16.69 1.73
CA ARG A 269 13.94 -17.14 1.58
C ARG A 269 14.96 -16.02 1.80
N ASN A 270 14.71 -14.82 1.24
CA ASN A 270 15.60 -13.67 1.43
C ASN A 270 15.73 -13.29 2.90
N LEU A 271 14.62 -13.23 3.65
CA LEU A 271 14.60 -12.98 5.09
C LEU A 271 15.39 -14.04 5.88
N SER A 272 15.20 -15.31 5.53
CA SER A 272 15.94 -16.42 6.13
C SER A 272 17.45 -16.30 5.87
N GLN A 273 17.85 -15.90 4.65
CA GLN A 273 19.26 -15.70 4.31
C GLN A 273 19.88 -14.51 5.06
N ILE A 274 19.17 -13.40 5.24
CA ILE A 274 19.61 -12.28 6.08
C ILE A 274 19.93 -12.79 7.48
N SER A 275 19.01 -13.55 8.09
CA SER A 275 19.18 -14.11 9.43
C SER A 275 20.36 -15.07 9.50
N THR A 276 20.54 -15.93 8.51
CA THR A 276 21.65 -16.90 8.43
C THR A 276 23.01 -16.21 8.33
N ILE A 277 23.12 -15.20 7.47
CA ILE A 277 24.34 -14.40 7.30
C ILE A 277 24.69 -13.69 8.62
N CYS A 278 23.70 -13.07 9.26
CA CYS A 278 23.89 -12.40 10.55
C CYS A 278 24.39 -13.36 11.65
N ALA A 279 23.78 -14.55 11.75
CA ALA A 279 24.20 -15.57 12.72
C ALA A 279 25.63 -16.04 12.46
N SER A 280 26.01 -16.28 11.20
CA SER A 280 27.36 -16.71 10.84
C SER A 280 28.43 -15.66 11.15
N LEU A 281 28.15 -14.39 10.87
CA LEU A 281 29.06 -13.28 11.21
C LEU A 281 29.17 -13.07 12.72
N ALA A 282 28.04 -13.22 13.45
CA ALA A 282 28.04 -13.13 14.90
C ALA A 282 28.96 -14.19 15.52
N GLU A 283 28.88 -15.44 15.06
CA GLU A 283 29.72 -16.54 15.50
C GLU A 283 31.20 -16.29 15.13
N MET A 284 31.48 -15.92 13.89
CA MET A 284 32.86 -15.69 13.38
C MET A 284 33.61 -14.60 14.15
N HIS A 285 32.93 -13.51 14.51
CA HIS A 285 33.51 -12.37 15.19
C HIS A 285 33.32 -12.37 16.72
N GLY A 286 32.56 -13.31 17.27
CA GLY A 286 32.20 -13.31 18.68
C GLY A 286 31.31 -12.12 19.09
N ALA A 287 30.58 -11.57 18.15
CA ALA A 287 29.63 -10.46 18.34
C ALA A 287 28.21 -10.95 18.63
N LYS A 288 27.34 -10.02 19.03
CA LYS A 288 25.90 -10.28 19.08
C LYS A 288 25.23 -9.49 17.97
N ILE A 289 24.45 -10.18 17.10
CA ILE A 289 23.69 -9.54 16.02
C ILE A 289 22.21 -9.88 16.18
N GLU A 290 21.38 -8.85 16.26
CA GLU A 290 19.92 -8.96 16.33
C GLU A 290 19.33 -8.50 14.99
N VAL A 291 18.39 -9.27 14.45
CA VAL A 291 17.63 -8.92 13.23
C VAL A 291 16.18 -8.70 13.61
N LYS A 292 15.64 -7.54 13.24
CA LYS A 292 14.22 -7.22 13.35
C LYS A 292 13.65 -7.01 11.96
N VAL A 293 12.48 -7.57 11.70
CA VAL A 293 11.74 -7.34 10.46
C VAL A 293 10.41 -6.69 10.82
N LEU A 294 10.18 -5.52 10.27
CA LEU A 294 9.08 -4.62 10.57
C LEU A 294 8.28 -4.34 9.30
N HIS A 295 7.05 -3.89 9.44
CA HIS A 295 6.22 -3.41 8.32
C HIS A 295 6.13 -4.41 7.16
N GLN A 296 5.93 -5.69 7.46
CA GLN A 296 5.84 -6.72 6.43
C GLN A 296 4.49 -6.65 5.72
N VAL A 297 4.52 -6.65 4.39
CA VAL A 297 3.35 -6.91 3.55
C VAL A 297 3.66 -8.06 2.59
N PRO A 298 2.72 -8.98 2.32
CA PRO A 298 2.92 -10.04 1.34
C PRO A 298 2.85 -9.51 -0.09
N VAL A 299 3.02 -10.39 -1.09
CA VAL A 299 2.80 -10.05 -2.50
C VAL A 299 1.31 -9.73 -2.72
N THR A 300 1.01 -8.61 -3.37
CA THR A 300 -0.34 -8.34 -3.88
C THR A 300 -0.60 -9.24 -5.08
N LEU A 301 -1.40 -10.30 -4.87
CA LEU A 301 -1.60 -11.37 -5.84
C LEU A 301 -3.03 -11.38 -6.37
N ASN A 302 -3.24 -10.96 -7.60
CA ASN A 302 -4.55 -10.97 -8.24
C ASN A 302 -5.01 -12.38 -8.60
N HIS A 303 -6.19 -12.76 -8.12
CA HIS A 303 -6.81 -14.04 -8.43
C HIS A 303 -7.26 -14.08 -9.91
N PRO A 304 -6.92 -15.12 -10.70
CA PRO A 304 -7.20 -15.15 -12.14
C PRO A 304 -8.68 -14.97 -12.50
N GLU A 305 -9.59 -15.68 -11.82
CA GLU A 305 -11.03 -15.62 -12.11
C GLU A 305 -11.64 -14.27 -11.73
N ILE A 306 -11.25 -13.70 -10.55
CA ILE A 306 -11.71 -12.36 -10.14
C ILE A 306 -11.20 -11.32 -11.14
N THR A 307 -9.92 -11.42 -11.55
CA THR A 307 -9.35 -10.52 -12.55
C THR A 307 -10.07 -10.61 -13.90
N ALA A 308 -10.47 -11.80 -14.33
CA ALA A 308 -11.23 -11.99 -15.57
C ALA A 308 -12.63 -11.31 -15.47
N THR A 309 -13.34 -11.51 -14.36
CA THR A 309 -14.65 -10.87 -14.12
C THR A 309 -14.52 -9.35 -14.10
N VAL A 310 -13.55 -8.81 -13.34
CA VAL A 310 -13.28 -7.37 -13.25
C VAL A 310 -12.84 -6.79 -14.61
N ARG A 311 -12.12 -7.55 -15.43
CA ARG A 311 -11.77 -7.16 -16.80
C ARG A 311 -13.01 -7.06 -17.70
N SER A 312 -14.01 -7.93 -17.53
CA SER A 312 -15.28 -7.82 -18.23
C SER A 312 -16.05 -6.55 -17.84
N ALA A 313 -16.03 -6.21 -16.56
CA ALA A 313 -16.60 -4.95 -16.08
C ALA A 313 -15.87 -3.73 -16.68
N ALA A 314 -14.54 -3.77 -16.72
CA ALA A 314 -13.71 -2.72 -17.32
C ALA A 314 -14.04 -2.50 -18.81
N ALA A 315 -14.31 -3.55 -19.57
CA ALA A 315 -14.66 -3.46 -21.00
C ALA A 315 -15.98 -2.71 -21.27
N ARG A 316 -16.83 -2.52 -20.24
CA ARG A 316 -18.05 -1.69 -20.34
C ARG A 316 -17.80 -0.19 -20.10
N ILE A 317 -16.59 0.18 -19.68
CA ILE A 317 -16.25 1.52 -19.21
C ILE A 317 -15.09 2.10 -20.04
N PHE A 318 -14.06 1.30 -20.28
CA PHE A 318 -12.86 1.70 -21.01
C PHE A 318 -12.87 1.12 -22.42
N PRO A 319 -12.29 1.82 -23.41
CA PRO A 319 -12.03 1.22 -24.72
C PRO A 319 -11.05 0.04 -24.54
N GLU A 320 -11.07 -0.91 -25.46
CA GLU A 320 -10.20 -2.09 -25.40
C GLU A 320 -8.71 -1.71 -25.30
N THR A 321 -8.30 -0.67 -26.05
CA THR A 321 -6.94 -0.13 -25.99
C THR A 321 -6.58 0.56 -24.67
N GLY A 322 -7.58 0.86 -23.84
CA GLY A 322 -7.40 1.44 -22.52
C GLY A 322 -7.30 0.39 -21.40
N ILE A 323 -7.52 -0.89 -21.70
CA ILE A 323 -7.38 -1.98 -20.72
C ILE A 323 -6.00 -2.60 -20.85
N LEU A 324 -5.11 -2.18 -19.98
CA LEU A 324 -3.69 -2.51 -19.98
C LEU A 324 -3.38 -3.73 -19.10
N ALA A 325 -2.18 -4.25 -19.22
CA ALA A 325 -1.58 -5.24 -18.32
C ALA A 325 -0.12 -4.84 -18.08
N VAL A 326 0.12 -3.79 -17.27
CA VAL A 326 1.48 -3.33 -17.00
C VAL A 326 2.29 -4.41 -16.26
N PRO A 327 3.61 -4.45 -16.42
CA PRO A 327 4.47 -5.33 -15.62
C PRO A 327 4.27 -5.09 -14.11
N PRO A 328 4.50 -6.09 -13.26
CA PRO A 328 4.40 -5.92 -11.82
C PRO A 328 5.48 -4.94 -11.34
N MET A 329 5.20 -4.24 -10.24
CA MET A 329 6.10 -3.24 -9.66
C MET A 329 6.62 -3.71 -8.30
N LEU A 330 7.79 -3.21 -7.90
CA LEU A 330 8.40 -3.55 -6.62
C LEU A 330 7.97 -2.61 -5.48
N GLY A 331 6.87 -1.87 -5.63
CA GLY A 331 6.16 -1.18 -4.55
C GLY A 331 5.46 -2.19 -3.62
N GLY A 332 5.27 -1.81 -2.36
CA GLY A 332 4.42 -2.54 -1.41
C GLY A 332 3.00 -1.96 -1.40
N GLU A 333 2.03 -2.74 -0.95
CA GLU A 333 0.62 -2.34 -0.78
C GLU A 333 -0.04 -3.30 0.22
N ASP A 334 -0.66 -2.79 1.25
CA ASP A 334 -1.21 -3.60 2.33
C ASP A 334 -2.53 -4.31 1.98
N PHE A 335 -3.19 -3.95 0.86
CA PHE A 335 -4.27 -4.74 0.27
C PHE A 335 -3.83 -6.19 0.02
N ALA A 336 -2.54 -6.44 -0.04
CA ALA A 336 -1.94 -7.75 -0.11
C ALA A 336 -2.40 -8.70 1.01
N TYR A 337 -2.70 -8.18 2.20
CA TYR A 337 -3.29 -8.99 3.27
C TYR A 337 -4.67 -9.52 2.90
N PHE A 338 -5.45 -8.76 2.13
CA PHE A 338 -6.76 -9.24 1.65
C PHE A 338 -6.58 -10.27 0.55
N THR A 339 -5.63 -10.06 -0.39
CA THR A 339 -5.36 -11.05 -1.45
C THR A 339 -4.77 -12.36 -0.92
N ALA A 340 -4.18 -12.36 0.27
CA ALA A 340 -3.66 -13.56 0.92
C ALA A 340 -4.76 -14.40 1.60
N GLU A 341 -5.90 -13.79 1.96
CA GLU A 341 -6.98 -14.43 2.70
C GLU A 341 -8.14 -14.89 1.80
N LEU A 342 -8.39 -14.18 0.69
CA LEU A 342 -9.52 -14.46 -0.20
C LEU A 342 -9.21 -14.09 -1.66
N PRO A 343 -9.96 -14.62 -2.62
CA PRO A 343 -9.85 -14.23 -4.02
C PRO A 343 -10.06 -12.73 -4.19
N ALA A 344 -9.06 -12.01 -4.70
CA ALA A 344 -9.13 -10.56 -4.83
C ALA A 344 -8.47 -10.06 -6.12
N CYS A 345 -8.77 -8.81 -6.48
CA CYS A 345 -8.14 -8.10 -7.58
C CYS A 345 -7.75 -6.69 -7.14
N PHE A 346 -6.54 -6.29 -7.47
CA PHE A 346 -6.04 -4.92 -7.32
C PHE A 346 -5.81 -4.33 -8.70
N ALA A 347 -6.47 -3.21 -9.00
CA ALA A 347 -6.44 -2.54 -10.29
C ALA A 347 -5.70 -1.20 -10.20
N LEU A 348 -5.06 -0.77 -11.30
CA LEU A 348 -4.39 0.52 -11.37
C LEU A 348 -5.12 1.41 -12.38
N LEU A 349 -5.70 2.53 -11.91
CA LEU A 349 -6.43 3.50 -12.72
C LEU A 349 -5.50 4.58 -13.24
N GLY A 350 -5.45 4.79 -14.54
CA GLY A 350 -4.70 5.90 -15.14
C GLY A 350 -5.29 7.26 -14.75
N THR A 351 -4.41 8.13 -14.25
CA THR A 351 -4.77 9.48 -13.80
C THR A 351 -3.87 10.58 -14.35
N GLN A 352 -2.98 10.24 -15.30
CA GLN A 352 -2.17 11.24 -16.01
C GLN A 352 -3.04 12.04 -16.98
N PRO A 353 -3.07 13.39 -16.87
CA PRO A 353 -3.85 14.21 -17.79
C PRO A 353 -3.32 14.12 -19.23
N PRO A 354 -4.20 14.24 -20.23
CA PRO A 354 -3.80 14.25 -21.63
C PRO A 354 -2.73 15.31 -21.92
N GLY A 355 -1.61 14.90 -22.53
CA GLY A 355 -0.48 15.81 -22.83
C GLY A 355 0.31 16.30 -21.61
N GLY A 356 -0.06 15.88 -20.40
CA GLY A 356 0.67 16.19 -19.17
C GLY A 356 1.92 15.31 -19.01
N GLN A 357 2.87 15.79 -18.21
CA GLN A 357 3.99 14.96 -17.77
C GLN A 357 3.53 14.01 -16.68
N PRO A 358 4.00 12.74 -16.67
CA PRO A 358 3.73 11.84 -15.57
C PRO A 358 4.32 12.39 -14.27
N THR A 359 3.57 12.29 -13.19
CA THR A 359 4.07 12.57 -11.84
C THR A 359 4.38 11.26 -11.12
N SER A 360 5.22 11.34 -10.09
CA SER A 360 5.52 10.18 -9.24
C SER A 360 4.64 10.20 -8.01
N LEU A 361 4.26 9.01 -7.52
CA LEU A 361 3.72 8.85 -6.17
C LEU A 361 4.76 9.36 -5.15
N HIS A 362 4.29 9.79 -3.99
CA HIS A 362 5.10 10.31 -2.87
C HIS A 362 5.96 11.54 -3.24
N HIS A 363 5.54 12.30 -4.25
CA HIS A 363 6.24 13.50 -4.68
C HIS A 363 5.46 14.77 -4.28
N PRO A 364 6.11 15.84 -3.79
CA PRO A 364 5.43 17.09 -3.38
C PRO A 364 4.56 17.75 -4.46
N GLN A 365 4.82 17.45 -5.72
CA GLN A 365 4.07 17.95 -6.87
C GLN A 365 3.17 16.88 -7.51
N MET A 366 2.92 15.76 -6.82
CA MET A 366 2.00 14.74 -7.32
C MET A 366 0.60 15.34 -7.48
N PHE A 367 0.02 15.15 -8.65
CA PHE A 367 -1.39 15.50 -8.91
C PHE A 367 -2.01 14.50 -9.87
N ILE A 368 -3.33 14.47 -9.89
CA ILE A 368 -4.12 13.57 -10.73
C ILE A 368 -5.10 14.36 -11.59
N ASP A 369 -5.39 13.85 -12.78
CA ASP A 369 -6.51 14.35 -13.58
C ASP A 369 -7.85 13.96 -12.93
N GLU A 370 -8.61 14.95 -12.49
CA GLU A 370 -9.91 14.73 -11.83
C GLU A 370 -10.96 14.09 -12.76
N ALA A 371 -10.77 14.13 -14.10
CA ALA A 371 -11.62 13.39 -15.02
C ALA A 371 -11.55 11.88 -14.79
N ALA A 372 -10.45 11.35 -14.25
CA ALA A 372 -10.28 9.94 -13.91
C ALA A 372 -11.24 9.47 -12.82
N LEU A 373 -11.70 10.37 -11.93
CA LEU A 373 -12.59 10.00 -10.81
C LEU A 373 -13.91 9.38 -11.28
N ALA A 374 -14.48 9.87 -12.38
CA ALA A 374 -15.69 9.29 -12.95
C ALA A 374 -15.45 7.87 -13.49
N TYR A 375 -14.26 7.61 -14.08
CA TYR A 375 -13.89 6.28 -14.55
C TYR A 375 -13.71 5.30 -13.38
N GLY A 376 -12.98 5.69 -12.34
CA GLY A 376 -12.76 4.85 -11.16
C GLY A 376 -14.06 4.56 -10.40
N THR A 377 -14.93 5.57 -10.22
CA THR A 377 -16.26 5.40 -9.63
C THR A 377 -17.12 4.40 -10.41
N ALA A 378 -17.18 4.57 -11.74
CA ALA A 378 -17.92 3.67 -12.61
C ALA A 378 -17.36 2.25 -12.58
N PHE A 379 -16.04 2.12 -12.57
CA PHE A 379 -15.34 0.84 -12.54
C PHE A 379 -15.62 0.07 -11.23
N LEU A 380 -15.51 0.71 -10.08
CA LEU A 380 -15.83 0.09 -8.79
C LEU A 380 -17.27 -0.39 -8.75
N ALA A 381 -18.22 0.46 -9.15
CA ALA A 381 -19.63 0.12 -9.14
C ALA A 381 -19.96 -1.02 -10.14
N GLN A 382 -19.46 -0.95 -11.37
CA GLN A 382 -19.70 -2.00 -12.38
C GLN A 382 -19.07 -3.33 -11.98
N SER A 383 -17.85 -3.30 -11.42
CA SER A 383 -17.14 -4.50 -10.98
C SER A 383 -17.86 -5.19 -9.82
N ALA A 384 -18.41 -4.43 -8.86
CA ALA A 384 -19.20 -5.00 -7.77
C ALA A 384 -20.42 -5.78 -8.30
N LEU A 385 -21.14 -5.22 -9.25
CA LEU A 385 -22.31 -5.88 -9.85
C LEU A 385 -21.92 -7.15 -10.61
N GLU A 386 -20.83 -7.14 -11.37
CA GLU A 386 -20.34 -8.32 -12.13
C GLU A 386 -19.81 -9.43 -11.20
N LEU A 387 -19.23 -9.06 -10.05
CA LEU A 387 -18.71 -10.02 -9.08
C LEU A 387 -19.83 -10.69 -8.27
N LEU A 388 -20.95 -10.02 -8.08
CA LEU A 388 -22.15 -10.59 -7.47
C LEU A 388 -22.82 -11.63 -8.38
N GLY A 389 -22.78 -11.46 -9.69
CA GLY A 389 -23.30 -12.37 -10.71
C GLY A 389 -24.49 -11.79 -11.43
#